data_e3a8080b02b098260310bddd84753a74
#
_entry.id   e3a8080b02b098260310bddd84753a74
#
_cell.length_a   1.000
_cell.length_b   1.000
_cell.length_c   1.000
_cell.angle_alpha   90.00
_cell.angle_beta   90.00
_cell.angle_gamma   90.00
#
_symmetry.space_group_name_H-M   'P 1'
#
loop_
_entity.id
_entity.type
_entity.pdbx_description
1 polymer ?
#
loop_
_entity_poly.entity_id
_entity_poly.type
_entity_poly.pdbx_seq_one_letter_code
_entity_poly.pdbx_strand_id
1 'polypeptide(L)'
;MRPSVLAAAIVVLLVPSAWAQERGVQGAPPIVGIWKLNPEKSDLRVPPGTLEIRQYSLRSDGFLVGLLITGNAQGYHYLQFVAKSDGKDYPEYSDLVVGELVAVGTPTRRTYAEKAIDEYVTEWIDKVDGRITAQGKKIVSKDRQTLTITTDGRSQVRIYDRQ
;
A
#
# COMPACT_ATOMS: atom_id res chain seq x y z
N MET A 1 7.60 -49.51 56.26
CA MET A 1 6.72 -48.58 55.56
C MET A 1 7.59 -47.63 54.72
N ARG A 2 7.60 -47.77 53.43
CA ARG A 2 8.34 -46.87 52.51
C ARG A 2 7.30 -45.99 51.79
N PRO A 3 7.43 -44.65 51.74
CA PRO A 3 6.53 -43.84 50.98
C PRO A 3 6.89 -43.86 49.51
N SER A 4 5.90 -44.12 48.65
CA SER A 4 6.01 -44.04 47.19
C SER A 4 5.89 -42.59 46.77
N VAL A 5 6.93 -42.08 46.11
CA VAL A 5 6.96 -40.77 45.49
C VAL A 5 6.37 -40.91 44.09
N LEU A 6 5.18 -40.35 43.88
CA LEU A 6 4.61 -40.19 42.54
C LEU A 6 5.31 -39.00 41.82
N ALA A 7 6.03 -39.29 40.78
CA ALA A 7 6.57 -38.28 39.88
C ALA A 7 5.48 -37.87 38.87
N ALA A 8 4.98 -36.67 38.98
CA ALA A 8 4.10 -36.07 37.98
C ALA A 8 4.95 -35.58 36.79
N ALA A 9 4.78 -36.21 35.63
CA ALA A 9 5.39 -35.77 34.41
C ALA A 9 4.55 -34.59 33.83
N ILE A 10 5.12 -33.38 33.81
CA ILE A 10 4.56 -32.23 33.14
C ILE A 10 4.86 -32.34 31.64
N VAL A 11 3.85 -32.70 30.86
CA VAL A 11 3.92 -32.64 29.38
C VAL A 11 3.74 -31.19 28.94
N VAL A 12 4.82 -30.50 28.60
CA VAL A 12 4.78 -29.18 27.95
C VAL A 12 4.42 -29.42 26.49
N LEU A 13 3.18 -29.19 26.13
CA LEU A 13 2.75 -29.10 24.74
C LEU A 13 3.32 -27.79 24.14
N LEU A 14 4.42 -27.92 23.42
CA LEU A 14 4.90 -26.88 22.51
C LEU A 14 3.88 -26.73 21.37
N VAL A 15 2.96 -25.77 21.50
CA VAL A 15 2.13 -25.35 20.38
C VAL A 15 3.06 -24.57 19.44
N PRO A 16 3.31 -25.06 18.21
CA PRO A 16 4.03 -24.26 17.23
C PRO A 16 3.17 -23.02 16.96
N SER A 17 3.68 -21.85 17.29
CA SER A 17 3.12 -20.57 16.85
C SER A 17 3.27 -20.55 15.33
N ALA A 18 2.30 -21.15 14.63
CA ALA A 18 2.09 -20.89 13.23
C ALA A 18 1.69 -19.41 13.14
N TRP A 19 2.68 -18.55 12.96
CA TRP A 19 2.46 -17.20 12.46
C TRP A 19 1.64 -17.41 11.20
N ALA A 20 0.42 -16.90 11.22
CA ALA A 20 -0.46 -16.94 10.07
C ALA A 20 0.29 -16.18 8.96
N GLN A 21 0.99 -16.94 8.13
CA GLN A 21 1.44 -16.48 6.84
C GLN A 21 0.14 -16.12 6.13
N GLU A 22 -0.14 -14.82 6.00
CA GLU A 22 -1.29 -14.35 5.23
C GLU A 22 -1.21 -15.05 3.89
N ARG A 23 -2.05 -16.07 3.73
CA ARG A 23 -2.24 -16.73 2.45
C ARG A 23 -2.77 -15.65 1.53
N GLY A 24 -1.90 -15.15 0.67
CA GLY A 24 -2.32 -14.23 -0.38
C GLY A 24 -3.60 -14.80 -0.97
N VAL A 25 -4.67 -14.03 -0.93
CA VAL A 25 -5.99 -14.44 -1.44
C VAL A 25 -5.76 -14.91 -2.85
N GLN A 26 -5.91 -16.22 -3.07
CA GLN A 26 -5.67 -16.85 -4.38
C GLN A 26 -6.67 -16.21 -5.34
N GLY A 27 -6.20 -15.44 -6.32
CA GLY A 27 -7.02 -14.63 -7.23
C GLY A 27 -7.04 -13.12 -6.97
N ALA A 28 -6.39 -12.61 -5.91
CA ALA A 28 -6.25 -11.16 -5.74
C ALA A 28 -5.27 -10.57 -6.76
N PRO A 29 -5.56 -9.37 -7.32
CA PRO A 29 -4.63 -8.66 -8.19
C PRO A 29 -3.24 -8.52 -7.55
N PRO A 30 -2.15 -8.62 -8.34
CA PRO A 30 -0.77 -8.57 -7.82
C PRO A 30 -0.46 -7.33 -6.99
N ILE A 31 -1.16 -6.21 -7.25
CA ILE A 31 -0.99 -4.95 -6.52
C ILE A 31 -1.42 -5.03 -5.05
N VAL A 32 -2.34 -5.95 -4.70
CA VAL A 32 -2.85 -6.08 -3.32
C VAL A 32 -1.74 -6.48 -2.37
N GLY A 33 -1.56 -5.69 -1.30
CA GLY A 33 -0.51 -5.88 -0.30
C GLY A 33 0.01 -4.56 0.28
N ILE A 34 1.09 -4.67 1.03
CA ILE A 34 1.80 -3.54 1.63
C ILE A 34 3.15 -3.38 0.93
N TRP A 35 3.47 -2.14 0.58
CA TRP A 35 4.62 -1.77 -0.22
C TRP A 35 5.38 -0.64 0.46
N LYS A 36 6.65 -0.83 0.76
CA LYS A 36 7.51 0.18 1.36
C LYS A 36 8.49 0.72 0.34
N LEU A 37 8.59 2.04 0.23
CA LEU A 37 9.54 2.70 -0.67
C LEU A 37 10.97 2.22 -0.36
N ASN A 38 11.68 1.83 -1.41
CA ASN A 38 13.10 1.55 -1.38
C ASN A 38 13.86 2.72 -2.02
N PRO A 39 14.45 3.63 -1.22
CA PRO A 39 15.17 4.79 -1.75
C PRO A 39 16.39 4.42 -2.59
N GLU A 40 17.04 3.30 -2.26
CA GLU A 40 18.28 2.86 -2.94
C GLU A 40 18.01 2.35 -4.37
N LYS A 41 16.81 1.79 -4.58
CA LYS A 41 16.39 1.31 -5.90
C LYS A 41 15.66 2.38 -6.72
N SER A 42 15.24 3.47 -6.08
CA SER A 42 14.41 4.51 -6.69
C SER A 42 15.28 5.60 -7.32
N ASP A 43 14.86 6.12 -8.46
CA ASP A 43 15.51 7.27 -9.10
C ASP A 43 14.87 8.57 -8.61
N LEU A 44 15.08 8.85 -7.33
CA LEU A 44 14.65 10.11 -6.70
C LEU A 44 15.49 10.43 -5.49
N ARG A 45 15.68 11.72 -5.25
CA ARG A 45 16.31 12.19 -4.02
C ARG A 45 15.29 12.18 -2.90
N VAL A 46 15.40 11.19 -2.02
CA VAL A 46 14.54 11.05 -0.83
C VAL A 46 15.34 11.58 0.37
N PRO A 47 14.84 12.55 1.11
CA PRO A 47 15.50 12.99 2.34
C PRO A 47 15.67 11.82 3.32
N PRO A 48 16.80 11.78 4.06
CA PRO A 48 16.98 10.77 5.10
C PRO A 48 15.81 10.74 6.09
N GLY A 49 15.38 9.55 6.49
CA GLY A 49 14.25 9.38 7.41
C GLY A 49 12.86 9.53 6.78
N THR A 50 12.76 9.72 5.47
CA THR A 50 11.47 9.70 4.78
C THR A 50 10.90 8.29 4.80
N LEU A 51 9.66 8.17 5.25
CA LEU A 51 8.84 6.97 5.13
C LEU A 51 7.80 7.18 4.02
N GLU A 52 7.68 6.21 3.14
CA GLU A 52 6.54 6.13 2.22
C GLU A 52 6.07 4.68 2.16
N ILE A 53 4.82 4.44 2.59
CA ILE A 53 4.17 3.15 2.56
C ILE A 53 2.91 3.27 1.72
N ARG A 54 2.68 2.27 0.87
CA ARG A 54 1.44 2.10 0.12
C ARG A 54 0.80 0.79 0.53
N GLN A 55 -0.48 0.84 0.80
CA GLN A 55 -1.29 -0.35 1.05
C GLN A 55 -2.42 -0.40 0.03
N TYR A 56 -2.63 -1.56 -0.55
CA TYR A 56 -3.74 -1.83 -1.45
C TYR A 56 -4.52 -3.03 -0.95
N SER A 57 -5.83 -2.88 -0.82
CA SER A 57 -6.75 -3.92 -0.38
C SER A 57 -7.92 -4.02 -1.34
N LEU A 58 -8.32 -5.23 -1.71
CA LEU A 58 -9.48 -5.46 -2.56
C LEU A 58 -10.71 -5.74 -1.69
N ARG A 59 -11.79 -4.99 -1.91
CA ARG A 59 -13.09 -5.21 -1.29
C ARG A 59 -13.87 -6.28 -2.07
N SER A 60 -14.84 -6.91 -1.41
CA SER A 60 -15.71 -7.93 -2.02
C SER A 60 -16.59 -7.39 -3.16
N ASP A 61 -16.85 -6.07 -3.21
CA ASP A 61 -17.58 -5.39 -4.27
C ASP A 61 -16.69 -4.98 -5.47
N GLY A 62 -15.42 -5.41 -5.47
CA GLY A 62 -14.46 -5.17 -6.54
C GLY A 62 -13.80 -3.79 -6.51
N PHE A 63 -13.99 -2.99 -5.45
CA PHE A 63 -13.25 -1.76 -5.26
C PHE A 63 -11.88 -2.05 -4.65
N LEU A 64 -10.86 -1.38 -5.19
CA LEU A 64 -9.53 -1.30 -4.59
C LEU A 64 -9.47 -0.11 -3.64
N VAL A 65 -9.08 -0.36 -2.41
CA VAL A 65 -8.75 0.68 -1.43
C VAL A 65 -7.25 0.91 -1.49
N GLY A 66 -6.83 2.10 -1.86
CA GLY A 66 -5.43 2.53 -1.84
C GLY A 66 -5.19 3.51 -0.71
N LEU A 67 -4.18 3.25 0.11
CA LEU A 67 -3.71 4.12 1.18
C LEU A 67 -2.24 4.42 0.95
N LEU A 68 -1.89 5.69 0.88
CA LEU A 68 -0.52 6.20 0.90
C LEU A 68 -0.27 6.88 2.24
N ILE A 69 0.75 6.43 2.95
CA ILE A 69 1.27 7.06 4.16
C ILE A 69 2.64 7.62 3.83
N THR A 70 2.83 8.91 4.02
CA THR A 70 4.12 9.56 3.94
C THR A 70 4.51 10.11 5.29
N GLY A 71 5.80 10.09 5.63
CA GLY A 71 6.27 10.57 6.92
C GLY A 71 7.70 11.06 6.87
N ASN A 72 8.03 11.95 7.81
CA ASN A 72 9.36 12.47 8.05
C ASN A 72 9.47 12.89 9.54
N ALA A 73 10.54 13.60 9.90
CA ALA A 73 10.75 14.07 11.28
C ALA A 73 9.65 15.03 11.79
N GLN A 74 8.85 15.64 10.91
CA GLN A 74 7.79 16.58 11.26
C GLN A 74 6.43 15.91 11.47
N GLY A 75 6.25 14.66 11.03
CA GLY A 75 5.00 13.93 11.19
C GLY A 75 4.66 13.02 10.02
N TYR A 76 3.44 12.52 10.04
CA TYR A 76 2.89 11.63 9.04
C TYR A 76 1.67 12.25 8.38
N HIS A 77 1.52 11.99 7.09
CA HIS A 77 0.36 12.36 6.28
C HIS A 77 -0.16 11.13 5.56
N TYR A 78 -1.44 11.14 5.25
CA TYR A 78 -2.04 10.07 4.46
C TYR A 78 -2.86 10.63 3.30
N LEU A 79 -3.00 9.79 2.28
CA LEU A 79 -3.91 9.97 1.17
C LEU A 79 -4.58 8.63 0.90
N GLN A 80 -5.89 8.64 0.73
CA GLN A 80 -6.69 7.44 0.50
C GLN A 80 -7.63 7.64 -0.70
N PHE A 81 -7.81 6.58 -1.47
CA PHE A 81 -8.86 6.47 -2.47
C PHE A 81 -9.55 5.11 -2.40
N VAL A 82 -10.76 5.05 -2.92
CA VAL A 82 -11.52 3.81 -3.15
C VAL A 82 -11.99 3.84 -4.59
N ALA A 83 -11.41 3.03 -5.46
CA ALA A 83 -11.61 3.08 -6.90
C ALA A 83 -11.77 1.70 -7.51
N LYS A 84 -12.40 1.61 -8.69
CA LYS A 84 -12.29 0.45 -9.57
C LYS A 84 -11.28 0.76 -10.67
N SER A 85 -10.64 -0.28 -11.21
CA SER A 85 -9.71 -0.12 -12.33
C SER A 85 -10.46 -0.02 -13.68
N ASP A 86 -11.50 0.85 -13.72
CA ASP A 86 -12.42 1.06 -14.86
C ASP A 86 -12.18 2.39 -15.59
N GLY A 87 -11.18 3.17 -15.16
CA GLY A 87 -10.81 4.44 -15.76
C GLY A 87 -11.70 5.63 -15.37
N LYS A 88 -12.65 5.44 -14.43
CA LYS A 88 -13.48 6.53 -13.94
C LYS A 88 -12.81 7.27 -12.79
N ASP A 89 -13.23 8.51 -12.58
CA ASP A 89 -12.76 9.36 -11.49
C ASP A 89 -13.46 8.98 -10.17
N TYR A 90 -12.66 8.79 -9.11
CA TYR A 90 -13.11 8.53 -7.75
C TYR A 90 -12.52 9.55 -6.79
N PRO A 91 -13.23 9.94 -5.72
CA PRO A 91 -12.72 10.92 -4.75
C PRO A 91 -11.47 10.42 -4.04
N GLU A 92 -10.54 11.35 -3.77
CA GLU A 92 -9.43 11.16 -2.85
C GLU A 92 -9.72 11.86 -1.51
N TYR A 93 -9.22 11.27 -0.43
CA TYR A 93 -9.31 11.76 0.95
C TYR A 93 -7.91 11.93 1.51
N SER A 94 -7.68 12.98 2.31
CA SER A 94 -6.37 13.27 2.89
C SER A 94 -6.53 13.97 4.24
N ASP A 95 -5.48 13.94 5.06
CA ASP A 95 -5.33 14.79 6.24
C ASP A 95 -4.65 16.13 5.90
N LEU A 96 -4.24 16.31 4.65
CA LEU A 96 -3.59 17.53 4.17
C LEU A 96 -4.30 18.05 2.93
N VAL A 97 -5.04 19.13 3.05
CA VAL A 97 -5.73 19.79 1.95
C VAL A 97 -5.16 21.18 1.75
N VAL A 98 -4.62 21.46 0.54
CA VAL A 98 -4.04 22.76 0.17
C VAL A 98 -2.96 23.25 1.15
N GLY A 99 -2.17 22.32 1.72
CA GLY A 99 -1.10 22.64 2.67
C GLY A 99 -1.55 22.85 4.12
N GLU A 100 -2.83 22.67 4.42
CA GLU A 100 -3.39 22.75 5.77
C GLU A 100 -3.77 21.37 6.30
N LEU A 101 -3.49 21.13 7.58
CA LEU A 101 -3.94 19.94 8.28
C LEU A 101 -5.45 20.00 8.48
N VAL A 102 -6.14 18.91 8.13
CA VAL A 102 -7.58 18.76 8.27
C VAL A 102 -7.91 17.45 8.99
N ALA A 103 -9.17 17.27 9.37
CA ALA A 103 -9.61 16.02 9.99
C ALA A 103 -9.41 14.82 9.04
N VAL A 104 -9.07 13.67 9.62
CA VAL A 104 -8.94 12.40 8.92
C VAL A 104 -10.20 12.10 8.10
N GLY A 105 -10.03 11.70 6.82
CA GLY A 105 -11.15 11.39 5.93
C GLY A 105 -11.81 12.61 5.29
N THR A 106 -11.24 13.82 5.40
CA THR A 106 -11.75 15.00 4.69
C THR A 106 -11.66 14.79 3.18
N PRO A 107 -12.76 14.97 2.43
CA PRO A 107 -12.72 14.96 0.98
C PRO A 107 -11.84 16.08 0.44
N THR A 108 -11.00 15.77 -0.52
CA THR A 108 -10.20 16.76 -1.24
C THR A 108 -10.95 17.21 -2.50
N ARG A 109 -10.40 18.20 -3.23
CA ARG A 109 -10.84 18.52 -4.59
C ARG A 109 -10.16 17.62 -5.63
N ARG A 110 -9.48 16.57 -5.15
CA ARG A 110 -8.74 15.63 -5.97
C ARG A 110 -9.60 14.43 -6.30
N THR A 111 -9.38 13.91 -7.49
CA THR A 111 -9.90 12.62 -7.92
C THR A 111 -8.76 11.75 -8.42
N TYR A 112 -8.93 10.47 -8.24
CA TYR A 112 -8.05 9.43 -8.69
C TYR A 112 -8.80 8.53 -9.69
N ALA A 113 -8.16 8.22 -10.80
CA ALA A 113 -8.64 7.22 -11.75
C ALA A 113 -7.55 6.18 -12.00
N GLU A 114 -7.94 4.93 -12.19
CA GLU A 114 -7.02 3.92 -12.65
C GLU A 114 -7.68 3.00 -13.68
N LYS A 115 -6.84 2.43 -14.57
CA LYS A 115 -7.25 1.48 -15.59
C LYS A 115 -6.26 0.34 -15.66
N ALA A 116 -6.75 -0.88 -15.47
CA ALA A 116 -5.93 -2.08 -15.67
C ALA A 116 -5.59 -2.21 -17.17
N ILE A 117 -4.32 -2.37 -17.47
CA ILE A 117 -3.81 -2.70 -18.82
C ILE A 117 -3.66 -4.20 -18.95
N ASP A 118 -3.07 -4.82 -17.94
CA ASP A 118 -2.99 -6.26 -17.75
C ASP A 118 -2.99 -6.62 -16.26
N GLU A 119 -2.71 -7.88 -15.91
CA GLU A 119 -2.68 -8.35 -14.53
C GLU A 119 -1.65 -7.60 -13.66
N TYR A 120 -0.53 -7.15 -14.27
CA TYR A 120 0.60 -6.56 -13.55
C TYR A 120 0.76 -5.07 -13.78
N VAL A 121 0.05 -4.49 -14.75
CA VAL A 121 0.21 -3.09 -15.17
C VAL A 121 -1.10 -2.35 -15.07
N THR A 122 -1.08 -1.22 -14.34
CA THR A 122 -2.21 -0.31 -14.20
C THR A 122 -1.76 1.11 -14.58
N GLU A 123 -2.51 1.81 -15.40
CA GLU A 123 -2.39 3.25 -15.60
C GLU A 123 -3.17 3.99 -14.52
N TRP A 124 -2.63 5.10 -14.05
CA TRP A 124 -3.26 5.94 -13.04
C TRP A 124 -3.24 7.42 -13.43
N ILE A 125 -4.24 8.18 -12.98
CA ILE A 125 -4.39 9.62 -13.24
C ILE A 125 -4.87 10.29 -11.96
N ASP A 126 -4.15 11.32 -11.52
CA ASP A 126 -4.57 12.27 -10.48
C ASP A 126 -5.09 13.55 -11.11
N LYS A 127 -6.19 14.05 -10.59
CA LYS A 127 -6.78 15.32 -11.02
C LYS A 127 -7.07 16.22 -9.82
N VAL A 128 -7.01 17.52 -10.05
CA VAL A 128 -7.50 18.56 -9.13
C VAL A 128 -8.49 19.42 -9.90
N ASP A 129 -9.72 19.56 -9.39
CA ASP A 129 -10.81 20.27 -10.07
C ASP A 129 -10.99 19.82 -11.53
N GLY A 130 -10.88 18.50 -11.77
CA GLY A 130 -11.02 17.90 -13.11
C GLY A 130 -9.80 18.07 -14.03
N ARG A 131 -8.75 18.78 -13.62
CA ARG A 131 -7.54 18.97 -14.40
C ARG A 131 -6.48 17.93 -14.00
N ILE A 132 -5.87 17.26 -14.98
CA ILE A 132 -4.79 16.30 -14.74
C ILE A 132 -3.60 17.02 -14.12
N THR A 133 -3.15 16.55 -12.96
CA THR A 133 -1.96 17.05 -12.23
C THR A 133 -0.81 16.07 -12.25
N ALA A 134 -1.11 14.77 -12.36
CA ALA A 134 -0.14 13.72 -12.52
C ALA A 134 -0.80 12.49 -13.16
N GLN A 135 -0.02 11.69 -13.87
CA GLN A 135 -0.43 10.40 -14.43
C GLN A 135 0.80 9.52 -14.64
N GLY A 136 0.59 8.23 -14.82
CA GLY A 136 1.69 7.30 -15.05
C GLY A 136 1.26 5.85 -14.95
N LYS A 137 2.20 4.98 -14.57
CA LYS A 137 1.95 3.54 -14.46
C LYS A 137 2.37 3.01 -13.09
N LYS A 138 1.64 1.99 -12.66
CA LYS A 138 2.01 1.08 -11.57
C LYS A 138 2.32 -0.27 -12.20
N ILE A 139 3.47 -0.84 -11.91
CA ILE A 139 3.93 -2.09 -12.48
C ILE A 139 4.37 -3.01 -11.34
N VAL A 140 3.69 -4.13 -11.18
CA VAL A 140 4.10 -5.17 -10.22
C VAL A 140 4.98 -6.18 -10.93
N SER A 141 6.11 -6.56 -10.34
CA SER A 141 6.97 -7.59 -10.89
C SER A 141 6.29 -8.97 -10.92
N LYS A 142 6.73 -9.87 -11.81
CA LYS A 142 6.14 -11.20 -11.97
C LYS A 142 6.23 -12.07 -10.72
N ASP A 143 7.28 -11.88 -9.91
CA ASP A 143 7.47 -12.53 -8.60
C ASP A 143 6.65 -11.87 -7.49
N ARG A 144 5.93 -10.77 -7.81
CA ARG A 144 5.10 -9.98 -6.88
C ARG A 144 5.87 -9.37 -5.71
N GLN A 145 7.20 -9.19 -5.82
CA GLN A 145 8.03 -8.63 -4.74
C GLN A 145 8.32 -7.14 -4.90
N THR A 146 8.14 -6.59 -6.10
CA THR A 146 8.47 -5.21 -6.41
C THR A 146 7.29 -4.50 -7.07
N LEU A 147 6.98 -3.28 -6.59
CA LEU A 147 6.06 -2.35 -7.23
C LEU A 147 6.86 -1.15 -7.75
N THR A 148 6.78 -0.89 -9.04
CA THR A 148 7.36 0.29 -9.69
C THR A 148 6.26 1.27 -10.03
N ILE A 149 6.44 2.55 -9.62
CA ILE A 149 5.51 3.64 -9.99
C ILE A 149 6.29 4.68 -10.80
N THR A 150 5.82 4.94 -12.00
CA THR A 150 6.31 6.00 -12.88
C THR A 150 5.33 7.16 -12.92
N THR A 151 5.84 8.35 -13.21
CA THR A 151 5.03 9.56 -13.46
C THR A 151 5.44 10.13 -14.81
N ASP A 152 4.48 10.34 -15.72
CA ASP A 152 4.74 10.86 -17.05
C ASP A 152 5.31 12.28 -16.99
N GLY A 153 6.24 12.57 -17.89
CA GLY A 153 6.94 13.86 -17.93
C GLY A 153 7.92 14.10 -16.77
N ARG A 154 8.16 13.10 -15.93
CA ARG A 154 9.17 13.13 -14.86
C ARG A 154 10.10 11.94 -15.01
N SER A 155 11.40 12.16 -14.85
CA SER A 155 12.40 11.08 -14.82
C SER A 155 12.34 10.25 -13.53
N GLN A 156 11.46 10.60 -12.60
CA GLN A 156 11.41 9.98 -11.28
C GLN A 156 10.68 8.63 -11.33
N VAL A 157 11.38 7.58 -10.94
CA VAL A 157 10.85 6.25 -10.77
C VAL A 157 10.88 5.90 -9.27
N ARG A 158 9.74 5.51 -8.71
CA ARG A 158 9.64 5.02 -7.35
C ARG A 158 9.55 3.51 -7.33
N ILE A 159 10.41 2.87 -6.57
CA ILE A 159 10.45 1.41 -6.42
C ILE A 159 10.15 1.07 -4.96
N TYR A 160 9.23 0.15 -4.78
CA TYR A 160 8.79 -0.33 -3.46
C TYR A 160 9.02 -1.82 -3.37
N ASP A 161 9.47 -2.25 -2.22
CA ASP A 161 9.54 -3.67 -1.86
C ASP A 161 8.28 -4.09 -1.09
N ARG A 162 7.78 -5.30 -1.36
CA ARG A 162 6.65 -5.89 -0.64
C ARG A 162 7.04 -6.17 0.81
N GLN A 163 6.10 -5.98 1.74
CA GLN A 163 6.28 -6.25 3.16
C GLN A 163 5.54 -7.52 3.58
#